data_4be582f73651e170659fdb3058dfff44
#
_entry.id   4be582f73651e170659fdb3058dfff44
#
_cell.length_a   1.000
_cell.length_b   1.000
_cell.length_c   1.000
_cell.angle_alpha   90.00
_cell.angle_beta   90.00
_cell.angle_gamma   90.00
#
_symmetry.space_group_name_H-M   'P 1'
#
loop_
_entity.id
_entity.type
_entity.pdbx_description
1 polymer ?
#
loop_
_entity_poly.entity_id
_entity_poly.type
_entity_poly.pdbx_seq_one_letter_code
_entity_poly.pdbx_strand_id
1 'polypeptide(L)'
;MSVSLKKSTTKTNIDHNNRTMSDKEKERNSHIDYERSDENKYLIQEDIRDLYKREFGEALENYNAKQRRADRKIKSYYKHIEASKKTSTQQEMIIQIGDKDDFSNNENREIVNTILEEWFHDFEKRNPNLKVYNAVIHNDEASPHMHLNFVPVASGYKRGLEKQVAFDRAIIQQDSTLNKTRPFEDWREKEVQLLEQKLLERGIERKIVGTNEYKDVNDYKEKKDLEREIKQLEHDLSEKKNELLAFSEKVPIEVEAKARRQLKNVEVPTGEKNWLGKPKMKTEKRPTENVVVSETDYKKLVSAARDNEKMKSHLKNLLNTDLAQENKKLKYENKVAYDDLSKFMAENRALEKENRELSWQISDLKDHISDLKQDVRLIYQSAKEFLRERTDSLKAFKNVFKGFVDKVKDKTTQFEQKHDLGAKVNEFEKVHKQELRKEQNRGMER
;
A
#
# COMPACT_ATOMS: atom_id res chain seq x y z
N MET A 1 -7.45 -3.11 -15.91
CA MET A 1 -7.64 -3.42 -14.46
C MET A 1 -6.30 -3.47 -13.74
N SER A 2 -6.21 -3.05 -12.47
CA SER A 2 -4.98 -3.21 -11.66
C SER A 2 -4.84 -4.65 -11.17
N VAL A 3 -3.60 -5.09 -10.84
CA VAL A 3 -3.35 -6.40 -10.22
C VAL A 3 -2.49 -6.19 -8.99
N SER A 4 -2.91 -6.74 -7.87
CA SER A 4 -2.14 -6.70 -6.63
C SER A 4 -2.12 -8.07 -5.93
N LEU A 5 -0.96 -8.43 -5.40
CA LEU A 5 -0.75 -9.55 -4.48
C LEU A 5 -0.02 -8.99 -3.27
N LYS A 6 -0.69 -8.93 -2.13
CA LYS A 6 -0.17 -8.31 -0.91
C LYS A 6 -0.14 -9.32 0.23
N LYS A 7 0.94 -9.31 0.99
CA LYS A 7 0.98 -10.02 2.28
C LYS A 7 0.12 -9.26 3.27
N SER A 8 -0.76 -9.96 3.98
CA SER A 8 -1.54 -9.36 5.05
C SER A 8 -0.60 -8.81 6.14
N THR A 9 -0.84 -7.57 6.55
CA THR A 9 -0.08 -6.89 7.62
C THR A 9 -0.71 -7.11 9.00
N THR A 10 -1.95 -7.57 9.02
CA THR A 10 -2.70 -7.86 10.24
C THR A 10 -2.64 -9.36 10.58
N LYS A 11 -2.97 -9.70 11.83
CA LYS A 11 -3.16 -11.11 12.20
C LYS A 11 -4.35 -11.66 11.42
N THR A 12 -4.14 -12.76 10.69
CA THR A 12 -5.21 -13.45 9.95
C THR A 12 -6.39 -13.77 10.86
N ASN A 13 -7.57 -13.44 10.37
CA ASN A 13 -8.84 -13.82 10.99
C ASN A 13 -9.59 -14.79 10.06
N ILE A 14 -9.47 -16.08 10.34
CA ILE A 14 -10.13 -17.14 9.54
C ILE A 14 -11.67 -17.04 9.63
N ASP A 15 -12.21 -16.58 10.76
CA ASP A 15 -13.65 -16.37 10.90
C ASP A 15 -14.15 -15.24 9.97
N HIS A 16 -13.32 -14.19 9.77
CA HIS A 16 -13.59 -13.17 8.77
C HIS A 16 -13.55 -13.76 7.35
N ASN A 17 -12.51 -14.52 7.02
CA ASN A 17 -12.37 -15.09 5.69
C ASN A 17 -13.51 -16.07 5.37
N ASN A 18 -13.94 -16.86 6.34
CA ASN A 18 -14.99 -17.86 6.18
C ASN A 18 -16.41 -17.33 6.50
N ARG A 19 -16.54 -16.02 6.85
CA ARG A 19 -17.82 -15.40 7.25
C ARG A 19 -18.51 -16.09 8.45
N THR A 20 -17.69 -16.72 9.34
CA THR A 20 -18.18 -17.38 10.57
C THR A 20 -18.10 -16.48 11.80
N MET A 21 -17.96 -15.19 11.61
CA MET A 21 -17.85 -14.16 12.64
C MET A 21 -19.11 -14.07 13.51
N SER A 22 -18.90 -13.71 14.78
CA SER A 22 -19.99 -13.34 15.70
C SER A 22 -20.70 -12.05 15.25
N ASP A 23 -21.95 -11.83 15.67
CA ASP A 23 -22.74 -10.64 15.28
C ASP A 23 -22.02 -9.34 15.65
N LYS A 24 -21.35 -9.31 16.82
CA LYS A 24 -20.53 -8.15 17.24
C LYS A 24 -19.34 -7.87 16.33
N GLU A 25 -18.76 -8.89 15.71
CA GLU A 25 -17.69 -8.74 14.75
C GLU A 25 -18.24 -8.31 13.38
N LYS A 26 -19.42 -8.79 13.00
CA LYS A 26 -20.13 -8.34 11.80
C LYS A 26 -20.43 -6.85 11.84
N GLU A 27 -20.90 -6.32 12.97
CA GLU A 27 -21.15 -4.89 13.15
C GLU A 27 -19.88 -4.03 12.92
N ARG A 28 -18.70 -4.54 13.29
CA ARG A 28 -17.43 -3.85 13.08
C ARG A 28 -16.94 -3.89 11.63
N ASN A 29 -17.45 -4.81 10.83
CA ASN A 29 -17.11 -5.02 9.44
C ASN A 29 -18.26 -4.55 8.52
N SER A 30 -18.75 -3.33 8.73
CA SER A 30 -19.89 -2.73 8.00
C SER A 30 -19.66 -2.53 6.50
N HIS A 31 -18.44 -2.77 5.99
CA HIS A 31 -18.10 -2.73 4.58
C HIS A 31 -18.49 -4.03 3.84
N ILE A 32 -18.87 -5.08 4.58
CA ILE A 32 -19.30 -6.37 4.04
C ILE A 32 -20.83 -6.32 3.83
N ASP A 33 -21.26 -6.68 2.65
CA ASP A 33 -22.66 -6.89 2.31
C ASP A 33 -23.04 -8.35 2.59
N TYR A 34 -23.50 -8.61 3.81
CA TYR A 34 -23.80 -9.97 4.26
C TYR A 34 -24.97 -10.63 3.51
N GLU A 35 -25.82 -9.85 2.81
CA GLU A 35 -26.89 -10.41 1.96
C GLU A 35 -26.32 -11.07 0.70
N ARG A 36 -25.08 -10.71 0.34
CA ARG A 36 -24.36 -11.26 -0.82
C ARG A 36 -23.29 -12.29 -0.44
N SER A 37 -23.22 -12.73 0.82
CA SER A 37 -22.18 -13.67 1.25
C SER A 37 -22.33 -15.07 0.63
N ASP A 38 -23.46 -15.40 0.04
CA ASP A 38 -23.69 -16.61 -0.78
C ASP A 38 -22.99 -16.54 -2.16
N GLU A 39 -22.61 -15.35 -2.63
CA GLU A 39 -21.80 -15.17 -3.82
C GLU A 39 -20.31 -15.50 -3.60
N ASN A 40 -19.87 -15.63 -2.35
CA ASN A 40 -18.49 -15.96 -2.02
C ASN A 40 -18.14 -17.39 -2.44
N LYS A 41 -16.89 -17.56 -2.94
CA LYS A 41 -16.44 -18.87 -3.39
C LYS A 41 -15.39 -19.45 -2.42
N TYR A 42 -15.76 -20.50 -1.73
CA TYR A 42 -14.91 -21.21 -0.78
C TYR A 42 -14.21 -22.36 -1.51
N LEU A 43 -12.92 -22.16 -1.86
CA LEU A 43 -12.15 -23.11 -2.67
C LEU A 43 -11.50 -24.18 -1.79
N ILE A 44 -10.95 -23.80 -0.63
CA ILE A 44 -10.39 -24.71 0.39
C ILE A 44 -10.76 -24.17 1.77
N GLN A 45 -11.20 -25.07 2.65
CA GLN A 45 -11.42 -24.83 4.08
C GLN A 45 -10.96 -26.07 4.86
N GLU A 46 -9.73 -26.04 5.36
CA GLU A 46 -9.12 -27.10 6.19
C GLU A 46 -8.69 -26.53 7.54
N ASP A 47 -8.71 -27.33 8.60
CA ASP A 47 -8.12 -26.93 9.89
C ASP A 47 -6.58 -26.89 9.75
N ILE A 48 -5.99 -25.76 10.06
CA ILE A 48 -4.53 -25.58 10.05
C ILE A 48 -3.80 -26.60 10.93
N ARG A 49 -4.43 -27.07 12.00
CA ARG A 49 -3.82 -28.05 12.91
C ARG A 49 -3.71 -29.43 12.26
N ASP A 50 -4.65 -29.79 11.40
CA ASP A 50 -4.60 -31.06 10.65
C ASP A 50 -3.57 -30.97 9.52
N LEU A 51 -3.46 -29.82 8.87
CA LEU A 51 -2.35 -29.54 7.95
C LEU A 51 -0.99 -29.70 8.66
N TYR A 52 -0.82 -29.12 9.86
CA TYR A 52 0.42 -29.27 10.63
C TYR A 52 0.75 -30.71 11.00
N LYS A 53 -0.24 -31.52 11.36
CA LYS A 53 -0.05 -32.96 11.63
C LYS A 53 0.42 -33.69 10.36
N ARG A 54 -0.21 -33.39 9.23
CA ARG A 54 0.14 -34.00 7.94
C ARG A 54 1.55 -33.65 7.50
N GLU A 55 1.93 -32.37 7.53
CA GLU A 55 3.19 -31.89 6.96
C GLU A 55 4.40 -32.06 7.91
N PHE A 56 4.20 -31.96 9.21
CA PHE A 56 5.29 -31.95 10.19
C PHE A 56 5.26 -33.15 11.15
N GLY A 57 4.23 -34.01 11.12
CA GLY A 57 4.06 -35.10 12.08
C GLY A 57 5.26 -36.05 12.12
N GLU A 58 5.70 -36.56 10.98
CA GLU A 58 6.86 -37.44 10.85
C GLU A 58 8.16 -36.75 11.34
N ALA A 59 8.39 -35.49 10.93
CA ALA A 59 9.56 -34.74 11.36
C ALA A 59 9.55 -34.48 12.88
N LEU A 60 8.37 -34.30 13.47
CA LEU A 60 8.18 -34.15 14.92
C LEU A 60 8.47 -35.44 15.68
N GLU A 61 7.97 -36.58 15.20
CA GLU A 61 8.25 -37.90 15.77
C GLU A 61 9.74 -38.21 15.73
N ASN A 62 10.37 -38.01 14.58
CA ASN A 62 11.80 -38.20 14.39
C ASN A 62 12.65 -37.29 15.28
N TYR A 63 12.23 -36.04 15.49
CA TYR A 63 12.86 -35.12 16.43
C TYR A 63 12.72 -35.62 17.88
N ASN A 64 11.50 -35.98 18.29
CA ASN A 64 11.19 -36.42 19.66
C ASN A 64 11.87 -37.74 20.03
N ALA A 65 12.03 -38.67 19.07
CA ALA A 65 12.74 -39.92 19.26
C ALA A 65 14.22 -39.73 19.65
N LYS A 66 14.84 -38.64 19.16
CA LYS A 66 16.23 -38.28 19.46
C LYS A 66 16.36 -37.58 20.83
N GLN A 67 15.26 -37.15 21.47
CA GLN A 67 15.30 -36.44 22.75
C GLN A 67 15.27 -37.41 23.93
N ARG A 68 16.38 -37.44 24.69
CA ARG A 68 16.47 -38.27 25.92
C ARG A 68 15.63 -37.67 27.06
N ARG A 69 15.46 -36.37 27.13
CA ARG A 69 14.76 -35.65 28.19
C ARG A 69 13.34 -35.29 27.77
N ALA A 70 12.36 -35.54 28.64
CA ALA A 70 10.95 -35.29 28.37
C ALA A 70 10.62 -33.79 28.15
N ASP A 71 11.33 -32.89 28.85
CA ASP A 71 11.17 -31.44 28.75
C ASP A 71 11.64 -30.86 27.41
N ARG A 72 12.43 -31.62 26.62
CA ARG A 72 12.88 -31.24 25.28
C ARG A 72 11.97 -31.76 24.16
N LYS A 73 11.04 -32.64 24.49
CA LYS A 73 10.06 -33.17 23.55
C LYS A 73 8.97 -32.14 23.25
N ILE A 74 8.65 -31.94 21.99
CA ILE A 74 7.58 -31.05 21.53
C ILE A 74 6.29 -31.89 21.43
N LYS A 75 5.25 -31.51 22.17
CA LYS A 75 3.96 -32.22 22.15
C LYS A 75 3.13 -31.87 20.89
N SER A 76 3.18 -30.62 20.43
CA SER A 76 2.48 -30.13 19.25
C SER A 76 3.33 -29.07 18.57
N TYR A 77 3.70 -29.33 17.32
CA TYR A 77 4.52 -28.37 16.57
C TYR A 77 3.74 -27.08 16.27
N TYR A 78 2.42 -27.17 16.01
CA TYR A 78 1.56 -26.00 15.86
C TYR A 78 1.65 -25.08 17.09
N LYS A 79 1.41 -25.62 18.29
CA LYS A 79 1.51 -24.82 19.54
C LYS A 79 2.92 -24.30 19.82
N HIS A 80 3.93 -25.04 19.40
CA HIS A 80 5.32 -24.60 19.51
C HIS A 80 5.59 -23.38 18.65
N ILE A 81 5.09 -23.35 17.41
CA ILE A 81 5.22 -22.19 16.52
C ILE A 81 4.30 -21.04 16.97
N GLU A 82 3.07 -21.34 17.42
CA GLU A 82 2.14 -20.33 17.94
C GLU A 82 2.72 -19.54 19.13
N ALA A 83 3.49 -20.21 19.98
CA ALA A 83 4.22 -19.57 21.09
C ALA A 83 5.49 -18.81 20.64
N SER A 84 5.92 -18.95 19.39
CA SER A 84 7.11 -18.29 18.87
C SER A 84 6.85 -16.80 18.60
N LYS A 85 7.76 -15.94 19.07
CA LYS A 85 7.74 -14.51 18.72
C LYS A 85 8.37 -14.20 17.35
N LYS A 86 9.05 -15.16 16.71
CA LYS A 86 9.83 -14.96 15.50
C LYS A 86 9.20 -15.58 14.26
N THR A 87 8.42 -16.63 14.43
CA THR A 87 7.85 -17.41 13.32
C THR A 87 6.33 -17.36 13.41
N SER A 88 5.69 -16.94 12.34
CA SER A 88 4.23 -17.00 12.20
C SER A 88 3.78 -18.43 11.90
N THR A 89 2.63 -18.84 12.39
CA THR A 89 2.05 -20.16 12.10
C THR A 89 1.67 -20.35 10.64
N GLN A 90 1.43 -19.26 9.93
CA GLN A 90 0.97 -19.25 8.56
C GLN A 90 1.33 -17.93 7.87
N GLN A 91 1.06 -17.84 6.57
CA GLN A 91 1.06 -16.61 5.79
C GLN A 91 -0.31 -16.43 5.13
N GLU A 92 -0.74 -15.19 5.03
CA GLU A 92 -1.92 -14.81 4.27
C GLU A 92 -1.54 -13.86 3.15
N MET A 93 -2.03 -14.15 1.95
CA MET A 93 -1.92 -13.25 0.80
C MET A 93 -3.32 -12.80 0.39
N ILE A 94 -3.44 -11.53 0.07
CA ILE A 94 -4.65 -10.95 -0.51
C ILE A 94 -4.35 -10.68 -1.99
N ILE A 95 -5.09 -11.34 -2.86
CA ILE A 95 -4.98 -11.23 -4.31
C ILE A 95 -6.20 -10.46 -4.82
N GLN A 96 -5.95 -9.33 -5.46
CA GLN A 96 -7.00 -8.47 -5.99
C GLN A 96 -6.70 -8.08 -7.43
N ILE A 97 -7.73 -8.13 -8.27
CA ILE A 97 -7.72 -7.67 -9.65
C ILE A 97 -8.78 -6.57 -9.78
N GLY A 98 -8.39 -5.40 -10.29
CA GLY A 98 -9.26 -4.25 -10.40
C GLY A 98 -9.46 -3.49 -9.09
N ASP A 99 -10.24 -2.41 -9.18
CA ASP A 99 -10.72 -1.62 -8.05
C ASP A 99 -12.26 -1.49 -8.12
N LYS A 100 -12.87 -0.83 -7.15
CA LYS A 100 -14.33 -0.70 -7.08
C LYS A 100 -14.96 -0.08 -8.34
N ASP A 101 -14.22 0.78 -9.05
CA ASP A 101 -14.69 1.49 -10.23
C ASP A 101 -14.73 0.56 -11.46
N ASP A 102 -13.93 -0.53 -11.46
CA ASP A 102 -13.91 -1.55 -12.51
C ASP A 102 -15.15 -2.49 -12.43
N PHE A 103 -15.91 -2.48 -11.32
CA PHE A 103 -17.02 -3.43 -11.04
C PHE A 103 -18.40 -2.80 -11.03
N SER A 104 -18.60 -1.77 -11.83
CA SER A 104 -19.95 -1.17 -12.04
C SER A 104 -20.92 -2.10 -12.76
N ASN A 105 -20.43 -3.15 -13.44
CA ASN A 105 -21.21 -4.22 -14.05
C ASN A 105 -20.79 -5.60 -13.50
N ASN A 106 -21.73 -6.56 -13.54
CA ASN A 106 -21.48 -7.92 -13.05
C ASN A 106 -20.54 -8.75 -13.95
N GLU A 107 -20.43 -8.41 -15.24
CA GLU A 107 -19.61 -9.14 -16.20
C GLU A 107 -18.12 -9.14 -15.77
N ASN A 108 -17.60 -8.00 -15.37
CA ASN A 108 -16.23 -7.89 -14.87
C ASN A 108 -15.99 -8.73 -13.61
N ARG A 109 -17.00 -8.85 -12.72
CA ARG A 109 -16.91 -9.72 -11.53
C ARG A 109 -16.72 -11.19 -11.89
N GLU A 110 -17.51 -11.69 -12.85
CA GLU A 110 -17.43 -13.08 -13.32
C GLU A 110 -16.08 -13.36 -13.98
N ILE A 111 -15.58 -12.45 -14.81
CA ILE A 111 -14.27 -12.57 -15.44
C ILE A 111 -13.16 -12.66 -14.37
N VAL A 112 -13.17 -11.76 -13.38
CA VAL A 112 -12.16 -11.73 -12.31
C VAL A 112 -12.26 -12.98 -11.44
N ASN A 113 -13.44 -13.44 -11.08
CA ASN A 113 -13.64 -14.68 -10.34
C ASN A 113 -13.01 -15.88 -11.10
N THR A 114 -13.29 -15.99 -12.40
CA THR A 114 -12.74 -17.05 -13.24
C THR A 114 -11.22 -17.00 -13.29
N ILE A 115 -10.61 -15.80 -13.42
CA ILE A 115 -9.17 -15.62 -13.41
C ILE A 115 -8.56 -16.06 -12.09
N LEU A 116 -9.17 -15.66 -10.96
CA LEU A 116 -8.69 -16.03 -9.61
C LEU A 116 -8.78 -17.54 -9.38
N GLU A 117 -9.87 -18.20 -9.81
CA GLU A 117 -10.02 -19.65 -9.72
C GLU A 117 -8.99 -20.41 -10.57
N GLU A 118 -8.79 -20.01 -11.83
CA GLU A 118 -7.80 -20.61 -12.71
C GLU A 118 -6.38 -20.41 -12.22
N TRP A 119 -6.06 -19.22 -11.69
CA TRP A 119 -4.76 -18.95 -11.09
C TRP A 119 -4.52 -19.84 -9.87
N PHE A 120 -5.53 -19.99 -9.04
CA PHE A 120 -5.49 -20.80 -7.83
C PHE A 120 -5.38 -22.30 -8.12
N HIS A 121 -6.08 -22.79 -9.15
CA HIS A 121 -6.09 -24.21 -9.53
C HIS A 121 -4.68 -24.81 -9.68
N ASP A 122 -3.76 -24.05 -10.23
CA ASP A 122 -2.38 -24.48 -10.42
C ASP A 122 -1.42 -23.96 -9.33
N PHE A 123 -1.92 -23.31 -8.29
CA PHE A 123 -1.09 -22.66 -7.27
C PHE A 123 -0.16 -23.64 -6.55
N GLU A 124 -0.67 -24.73 -6.01
CA GLU A 124 0.15 -25.71 -5.28
C GLU A 124 1.11 -26.49 -6.17
N LYS A 125 0.80 -26.65 -7.47
CA LYS A 125 1.73 -27.25 -8.44
C LYS A 125 2.95 -26.35 -8.65
N ARG A 126 2.73 -25.05 -8.76
CA ARG A 126 3.80 -24.06 -8.90
C ARG A 126 4.52 -23.81 -7.59
N ASN A 127 3.82 -23.97 -6.47
CA ASN A 127 4.28 -23.67 -5.13
C ASN A 127 4.19 -24.87 -4.20
N PRO A 128 4.91 -25.98 -4.49
CA PRO A 128 4.76 -27.24 -3.75
C PRO A 128 5.13 -27.14 -2.26
N ASN A 129 5.89 -26.12 -1.87
CA ASN A 129 6.28 -25.87 -0.48
C ASN A 129 5.35 -24.92 0.25
N LEU A 130 4.32 -24.38 -0.40
CA LEU A 130 3.30 -23.52 0.19
C LEU A 130 1.98 -24.31 0.29
N LYS A 131 1.71 -24.87 1.48
CA LYS A 131 0.57 -25.76 1.70
C LYS A 131 -0.66 -24.94 2.07
N VAL A 132 -1.62 -24.89 1.16
CA VAL A 132 -2.87 -24.13 1.34
C VAL A 132 -3.81 -24.89 2.27
N TYR A 133 -4.43 -24.17 3.22
CA TYR A 133 -5.46 -24.72 4.08
C TYR A 133 -6.76 -23.89 4.06
N ASN A 134 -6.70 -22.65 3.58
CA ASN A 134 -7.88 -21.84 3.39
C ASN A 134 -7.71 -20.92 2.17
N ALA A 135 -8.67 -20.94 1.26
CA ALA A 135 -8.71 -20.07 0.08
C ALA A 135 -10.18 -19.71 -0.20
N VAL A 136 -10.47 -18.41 -0.17
CA VAL A 136 -11.82 -17.87 -0.33
C VAL A 136 -11.77 -16.65 -1.25
N ILE A 137 -12.68 -16.57 -2.22
CA ILE A 137 -12.91 -15.36 -3.00
C ILE A 137 -14.14 -14.65 -2.42
N HIS A 138 -13.94 -13.43 -1.94
CA HIS A 138 -15.00 -12.58 -1.44
C HIS A 138 -15.62 -11.79 -2.59
N ASN A 139 -16.94 -11.94 -2.75
CA ASN A 139 -17.77 -11.19 -3.67
C ASN A 139 -18.76 -10.25 -2.96
N ASP A 140 -18.85 -10.35 -1.65
CA ASP A 140 -19.71 -9.57 -0.76
C ASP A 140 -19.07 -8.25 -0.30
N GLU A 141 -17.99 -7.85 -0.95
CA GLU A 141 -17.32 -6.55 -0.73
C GLU A 141 -17.30 -5.72 -2.01
N ALA A 142 -16.72 -4.51 -1.93
CA ALA A 142 -16.70 -3.55 -3.04
C ALA A 142 -16.06 -4.10 -4.33
N SER A 143 -15.04 -4.95 -4.19
CA SER A 143 -14.32 -5.58 -5.31
C SER A 143 -14.01 -7.04 -5.00
N PRO A 144 -14.11 -7.96 -5.98
CA PRO A 144 -13.69 -9.35 -5.80
C PRO A 144 -12.21 -9.45 -5.44
N HIS A 145 -11.91 -10.24 -4.41
CA HIS A 145 -10.52 -10.51 -4.00
C HIS A 145 -10.44 -11.86 -3.31
N MET A 146 -9.24 -12.47 -3.38
CA MET A 146 -9.00 -13.77 -2.78
C MET A 146 -8.18 -13.62 -1.51
N HIS A 147 -8.62 -14.24 -0.43
CA HIS A 147 -7.82 -14.53 0.76
C HIS A 147 -7.21 -15.92 0.61
N LEU A 148 -5.89 -15.98 0.52
CA LEU A 148 -5.13 -17.22 0.37
C LEU A 148 -4.26 -17.42 1.60
N ASN A 149 -4.57 -18.46 2.38
CA ASN A 149 -3.87 -18.81 3.61
C ASN A 149 -3.11 -20.12 3.44
N PHE A 150 -1.83 -20.11 3.72
CA PHE A 150 -0.97 -21.28 3.57
C PHE A 150 0.11 -21.36 4.67
N VAL A 151 0.61 -22.58 4.86
CA VAL A 151 1.76 -22.86 5.73
C VAL A 151 2.99 -23.11 4.84
N PRO A 152 4.05 -22.30 4.95
CA PRO A 152 5.27 -22.53 4.21
C PRO A 152 6.10 -23.63 4.88
N VAL A 153 6.40 -24.69 4.12
CA VAL A 153 7.13 -25.87 4.59
C VAL A 153 8.52 -25.90 3.96
N ALA A 154 9.54 -25.64 4.75
CA ALA A 154 10.93 -25.76 4.33
C ALA A 154 11.56 -27.02 4.96
N SER A 155 12.41 -27.73 4.22
CA SER A 155 13.02 -28.98 4.61
C SER A 155 14.55 -28.90 4.69
N GLY A 156 15.19 -30.01 5.14
CA GLY A 156 16.65 -30.15 5.17
C GLY A 156 17.30 -29.39 6.33
N TYR A 157 16.60 -29.18 7.42
CA TYR A 157 17.19 -28.58 8.62
C TYR A 157 18.00 -29.60 9.42
N LYS A 158 19.23 -29.23 9.77
CA LYS A 158 20.10 -30.04 10.63
C LYS A 158 19.80 -29.88 12.11
N ARG A 159 19.16 -28.77 12.52
CA ARG A 159 18.81 -28.46 13.92
C ARG A 159 17.30 -28.28 14.04
N GLY A 160 16.71 -28.75 15.15
CA GLY A 160 15.27 -28.77 15.32
C GLY A 160 14.60 -29.88 14.53
N LEU A 161 13.40 -29.65 14.06
CA LEU A 161 12.74 -30.56 13.14
C LEU A 161 13.43 -30.51 11.78
N GLU A 162 13.42 -31.60 11.06
CA GLU A 162 13.96 -31.66 9.68
C GLU A 162 13.14 -30.78 8.74
N LYS A 163 11.82 -30.73 8.93
CA LYS A 163 10.89 -29.80 8.27
C LYS A 163 10.46 -28.70 9.25
N GLN A 164 10.49 -27.45 8.82
CA GLN A 164 10.13 -26.29 9.64
C GLN A 164 9.32 -25.27 8.84
N VAL A 165 8.56 -24.44 9.57
CA VAL A 165 7.85 -23.30 8.98
C VAL A 165 8.84 -22.18 8.69
N ALA A 166 9.12 -21.91 7.43
CA ALA A 166 10.00 -20.81 7.01
C ALA A 166 9.65 -20.38 5.58
N PHE A 167 9.10 -19.17 5.41
CA PHE A 167 8.56 -18.73 4.13
C PHE A 167 9.66 -18.53 3.07
N ASP A 168 10.65 -17.71 3.35
CA ASP A 168 11.70 -17.40 2.37
C ASP A 168 12.47 -18.64 1.93
N ARG A 169 12.77 -19.53 2.89
CA ARG A 169 13.44 -20.79 2.57
C ARG A 169 12.55 -21.73 1.76
N ALA A 170 11.26 -21.78 2.06
CA ALA A 170 10.31 -22.63 1.32
C ALA A 170 10.24 -22.22 -0.16
N ILE A 171 10.11 -20.90 -0.44
CA ILE A 171 10.04 -20.40 -1.82
C ILE A 171 11.37 -20.53 -2.57
N ILE A 172 12.52 -20.32 -1.92
CA ILE A 172 13.85 -20.53 -2.52
C ILE A 172 14.08 -22.01 -2.84
N GLN A 173 13.59 -22.93 -1.99
CA GLN A 173 13.74 -24.38 -2.22
C GLN A 173 12.92 -24.86 -3.42
N GLN A 174 11.77 -24.28 -3.67
CA GLN A 174 10.95 -24.66 -4.83
C GLN A 174 11.38 -23.94 -6.11
N ASP A 175 11.97 -22.75 -6.00
CA ASP A 175 12.45 -21.98 -7.14
C ASP A 175 13.82 -21.34 -6.83
N SER A 176 14.88 -22.02 -7.28
CA SER A 176 16.27 -21.55 -7.07
C SER A 176 16.64 -20.32 -7.88
N THR A 177 15.78 -19.84 -8.78
CA THR A 177 16.02 -18.64 -9.59
C THR A 177 15.69 -17.35 -8.82
N LEU A 178 14.98 -17.46 -7.67
CA LEU A 178 14.63 -16.32 -6.83
C LEU A 178 15.89 -15.70 -6.22
N ASN A 179 15.89 -14.38 -6.12
CA ASN A 179 16.94 -13.64 -5.45
C ASN A 179 16.90 -13.94 -3.94
N LYS A 180 18.00 -14.44 -3.39
CA LYS A 180 18.09 -14.84 -1.98
C LYS A 180 17.97 -13.67 -1.00
N THR A 181 18.19 -12.43 -1.44
CA THR A 181 18.08 -11.23 -0.59
C THR A 181 16.66 -10.65 -0.56
N ARG A 182 15.84 -10.95 -1.58
CA ARG A 182 14.44 -10.49 -1.68
C ARG A 182 13.53 -11.56 -2.29
N PRO A 183 13.51 -12.76 -1.73
CA PRO A 183 12.83 -13.89 -2.37
C PRO A 183 11.32 -13.69 -2.48
N PHE A 184 10.71 -12.99 -1.52
CA PHE A 184 9.28 -12.69 -1.53
C PHE A 184 8.89 -11.78 -2.69
N GLU A 185 9.65 -10.70 -2.93
CA GLU A 185 9.34 -9.75 -4.00
C GLU A 185 9.43 -10.41 -5.36
N ASP A 186 10.48 -11.20 -5.62
CA ASP A 186 10.66 -11.92 -6.88
C ASP A 186 9.57 -12.98 -7.08
N TRP A 187 9.24 -13.75 -6.04
CA TRP A 187 8.14 -14.71 -6.07
C TRP A 187 6.80 -14.02 -6.36
N ARG A 188 6.52 -12.92 -5.64
CA ARG A 188 5.31 -12.13 -5.83
C ARG A 188 5.19 -11.60 -7.25
N GLU A 189 6.29 -11.11 -7.81
CA GLU A 189 6.30 -10.57 -9.17
C GLU A 189 5.96 -11.64 -10.19
N LYS A 190 6.52 -12.85 -10.07
CA LYS A 190 6.17 -14.00 -10.93
C LYS A 190 4.68 -14.34 -10.83
N GLU A 191 4.12 -14.41 -9.63
CA GLU A 191 2.69 -14.69 -9.45
C GLU A 191 1.78 -13.58 -10.01
N VAL A 192 2.21 -12.32 -9.90
CA VAL A 192 1.50 -11.17 -10.51
C VAL A 192 1.57 -11.22 -12.04
N GLN A 193 2.70 -11.61 -12.63
CA GLN A 193 2.85 -11.77 -14.09
C GLN A 193 1.91 -12.86 -14.62
N LEU A 194 1.70 -13.95 -13.88
CA LEU A 194 0.73 -14.98 -14.26
C LEU A 194 -0.72 -14.46 -14.26
N LEU A 195 -1.08 -13.62 -13.28
CA LEU A 195 -2.40 -12.97 -13.24
C LEU A 195 -2.56 -11.99 -14.41
N GLU A 196 -1.51 -11.23 -14.72
CA GLU A 196 -1.48 -10.30 -15.86
C GLU A 196 -1.66 -11.04 -17.19
N GLN A 197 -0.97 -12.19 -17.37
CA GLN A 197 -1.13 -13.01 -18.55
C GLN A 197 -2.58 -13.47 -18.72
N LYS A 198 -3.23 -13.92 -17.66
CA LYS A 198 -4.65 -14.35 -17.70
C LYS A 198 -5.62 -13.20 -18.03
N LEU A 199 -5.30 -11.97 -17.63
CA LEU A 199 -6.05 -10.77 -18.05
C LEU A 199 -5.85 -10.51 -19.56
N LEU A 200 -4.61 -10.58 -20.06
CA LEU A 200 -4.30 -10.38 -21.48
C LEU A 200 -4.97 -11.41 -22.37
N GLU A 201 -5.07 -12.68 -21.94
CA GLU A 201 -5.80 -13.74 -22.66
C GLU A 201 -7.29 -13.40 -22.85
N ARG A 202 -7.84 -12.51 -22.04
CA ARG A 202 -9.21 -11.98 -22.10
C ARG A 202 -9.32 -10.57 -22.71
N GLY A 203 -8.22 -10.07 -23.29
CA GLY A 203 -8.16 -8.75 -23.91
C GLY A 203 -8.17 -7.58 -22.93
N ILE A 204 -7.88 -7.83 -21.65
CA ILE A 204 -7.84 -6.82 -20.59
C ILE A 204 -6.39 -6.47 -20.30
N GLU A 205 -6.00 -5.22 -20.59
CA GLU A 205 -4.67 -4.71 -20.25
C GLU A 205 -4.54 -4.39 -18.75
N ARG A 206 -3.38 -4.72 -18.19
CA ARG A 206 -3.05 -4.34 -16.81
C ARG A 206 -2.80 -2.84 -16.70
N LYS A 207 -3.54 -2.17 -15.83
CA LYS A 207 -3.27 -0.80 -15.40
C LYS A 207 -2.20 -0.82 -14.31
N ILE A 208 -1.02 -0.27 -14.60
CA ILE A 208 0.04 -0.09 -13.61
C ILE A 208 -0.37 1.06 -12.70
N VAL A 209 -0.79 0.74 -11.50
CA VAL A 209 -1.04 1.71 -10.42
C VAL A 209 0.23 1.80 -9.60
N GLY A 210 0.75 3.00 -9.38
CA GLY A 210 1.91 3.20 -8.51
C GLY A 210 1.63 2.62 -7.11
N THR A 211 2.65 2.05 -6.49
CA THR A 211 2.55 1.61 -5.09
C THR A 211 2.46 2.84 -4.20
N ASN A 212 1.24 3.25 -3.89
CA ASN A 212 1.00 4.22 -2.84
C ASN A 212 1.08 3.46 -1.50
N GLU A 213 2.23 3.47 -0.86
CA GLU A 213 2.33 3.05 0.53
C GLU A 213 1.77 4.17 1.40
N TYR A 214 0.48 4.04 1.75
CA TYR A 214 -0.12 4.89 2.78
C TYR A 214 0.35 4.37 4.13
N LYS A 215 0.80 5.27 5.00
CA LYS A 215 1.21 4.92 6.37
C LYS A 215 0.03 4.41 7.19
N ASP A 216 -1.19 4.82 6.82
CA ASP A 216 -2.41 4.52 7.54
C ASP A 216 -3.61 4.58 6.57
N VAL A 217 -4.70 3.91 6.95
CA VAL A 217 -5.98 3.90 6.21
C VAL A 217 -6.60 5.31 6.16
N ASN A 218 -6.33 6.17 7.14
CA ASN A 218 -6.85 7.53 7.19
C ASN A 218 -6.18 8.41 6.13
N ASP A 219 -4.87 8.30 5.93
CA ASP A 219 -4.14 9.00 4.84
C ASP A 219 -4.73 8.64 3.46
N TYR A 220 -5.11 7.37 3.27
CA TYR A 220 -5.78 6.93 2.04
C TYR A 220 -7.17 7.55 1.88
N LYS A 221 -7.97 7.58 2.96
CA LYS A 221 -9.32 8.16 2.95
C LYS A 221 -9.25 9.66 2.67
N GLU A 222 -8.37 10.38 3.35
CA GLU A 222 -8.18 11.82 3.16
C GLU A 222 -7.80 12.16 1.72
N LYS A 223 -6.86 11.41 1.12
CA LYS A 223 -6.52 11.58 -0.30
C LYS A 223 -7.70 11.30 -1.21
N LYS A 224 -8.49 10.24 -0.95
CA LYS A 224 -9.67 9.91 -1.76
C LYS A 224 -10.77 10.95 -1.62
N ASP A 225 -10.93 11.55 -0.46
CA ASP A 225 -11.90 12.62 -0.23
C ASP A 225 -11.46 13.89 -0.98
N LEU A 226 -10.17 14.25 -0.93
CA LEU A 226 -9.61 15.35 -1.73
C LEU A 226 -9.74 15.12 -3.24
N GLU A 227 -9.49 13.89 -3.72
CA GLU A 227 -9.68 13.54 -5.15
C GLU A 227 -11.15 13.70 -5.58
N ARG A 228 -12.13 13.38 -4.70
CA ARG A 228 -13.57 13.60 -4.97
C ARG A 228 -13.91 15.09 -5.00
N GLU A 229 -13.39 15.84 -4.05
CA GLU A 229 -13.59 17.29 -3.98
C GLU A 229 -13.02 18.00 -5.22
N ILE A 230 -11.84 17.61 -5.67
CA ILE A 230 -11.25 18.12 -6.92
C ILE A 230 -12.14 17.79 -8.13
N LYS A 231 -12.63 16.55 -8.26
CA LYS A 231 -13.55 16.17 -9.34
C LYS A 231 -14.84 16.97 -9.30
N GLN A 232 -15.39 17.22 -8.10
CA GLN A 232 -16.59 18.03 -7.95
C GLN A 232 -16.34 19.48 -8.37
N LEU A 233 -15.24 20.08 -7.94
CA LEU A 233 -14.84 21.43 -8.33
C LEU A 233 -14.59 21.57 -9.83
N GLU A 234 -13.99 20.56 -10.46
CA GLU A 234 -13.80 20.52 -11.92
C GLU A 234 -15.14 20.45 -12.67
N HIS A 235 -16.10 19.68 -12.15
CA HIS A 235 -17.45 19.60 -12.70
C HIS A 235 -18.18 20.95 -12.56
N ASP A 236 -18.18 21.54 -11.38
CA ASP A 236 -18.80 22.83 -11.10
C ASP A 236 -18.20 23.95 -11.96
N LEU A 237 -16.88 23.92 -12.18
CA LEU A 237 -16.18 24.86 -13.05
C LEU A 237 -16.58 24.68 -14.51
N SER A 238 -16.77 23.44 -14.96
CA SER A 238 -17.27 23.12 -16.29
C SER A 238 -18.71 23.59 -16.48
N GLU A 239 -19.61 23.36 -15.49
CA GLU A 239 -20.98 23.86 -15.53
C GLU A 239 -21.02 25.39 -15.58
N LYS A 240 -20.26 26.06 -14.72
CA LYS A 240 -20.15 27.54 -14.73
C LYS A 240 -19.64 28.10 -16.05
N LYS A 241 -18.67 27.41 -16.65
CA LYS A 241 -18.17 27.77 -17.99
C LYS A 241 -19.25 27.62 -19.05
N ASN A 242 -20.04 26.56 -19.02
CA ASN A 242 -21.14 26.33 -19.94
C ASN A 242 -22.29 27.34 -19.73
N GLU A 243 -22.61 27.68 -18.48
CA GLU A 243 -23.55 28.76 -18.15
C GLU A 243 -23.10 30.10 -18.72
N LEU A 244 -21.83 30.44 -18.58
CA LEU A 244 -21.23 31.67 -19.12
C LEU A 244 -21.30 31.70 -20.66
N LEU A 245 -21.01 30.59 -21.33
CA LEU A 245 -21.14 30.47 -22.80
C LEU A 245 -22.60 30.63 -23.23
N ALA A 246 -23.53 29.93 -22.58
CA ALA A 246 -24.95 30.03 -22.88
C ALA A 246 -25.52 31.44 -22.57
N PHE A 247 -24.96 32.14 -21.59
CA PHE A 247 -25.32 33.55 -21.33
C PHE A 247 -24.74 34.51 -22.38
N SER A 248 -23.53 34.25 -22.87
CA SER A 248 -22.93 35.04 -23.96
C SER A 248 -23.67 34.93 -25.29
N GLU A 249 -24.28 33.76 -25.55
CA GLU A 249 -25.12 33.53 -26.76
C GLU A 249 -26.51 34.17 -26.66
N LYS A 250 -27.03 34.40 -25.45
CA LYS A 250 -28.34 34.99 -25.21
C LYS A 250 -28.39 36.52 -25.23
N VAL A 251 -27.23 37.21 -25.29
CA VAL A 251 -27.18 38.67 -25.36
C VAL A 251 -27.51 39.10 -26.78
N PRO A 252 -28.62 39.81 -27.00
CA PRO A 252 -28.92 40.31 -28.34
C PRO A 252 -27.86 41.33 -28.78
N ILE A 253 -27.11 40.98 -29.82
CA ILE A 253 -26.06 41.81 -30.36
C ILE A 253 -26.64 43.08 -30.99
N GLU A 254 -27.89 43.04 -31.45
CA GLU A 254 -28.62 44.17 -32.01
C GLU A 254 -30.02 44.31 -31.43
N VAL A 255 -30.37 45.51 -30.96
CA VAL A 255 -31.71 45.87 -30.55
C VAL A 255 -32.28 46.82 -31.59
N GLU A 256 -33.13 46.29 -32.47
CA GLU A 256 -33.90 47.13 -33.40
C GLU A 256 -34.96 47.90 -32.63
N ALA A 257 -34.87 49.22 -32.69
CA ALA A 257 -35.90 50.15 -32.19
C ALA A 257 -36.31 51.13 -33.30
N LYS A 258 -37.61 51.20 -33.52
CA LYS A 258 -38.15 52.16 -34.50
C LYS A 258 -38.29 53.53 -33.84
N ALA A 259 -37.46 54.47 -34.31
CA ALA A 259 -37.44 55.84 -33.83
C ALA A 259 -37.94 56.81 -34.87
N ARG A 260 -38.74 57.77 -34.46
CA ARG A 260 -39.25 58.84 -35.36
C ARG A 260 -38.87 60.21 -34.75
N ARG A 261 -38.45 61.17 -35.58
CA ARG A 261 -38.22 62.53 -35.09
C ARG A 261 -39.53 63.16 -34.69
N GLN A 262 -39.57 63.81 -33.56
CA GLN A 262 -40.72 64.61 -33.12
C GLN A 262 -40.83 65.81 -34.06
N LEU A 263 -42.05 66.03 -34.59
CA LEU A 263 -42.37 67.19 -35.40
C LEU A 263 -43.06 68.25 -34.56
N LYS A 264 -42.56 69.50 -34.61
CA LYS A 264 -43.23 70.66 -34.01
C LYS A 264 -43.82 71.52 -35.05
N ASN A 265 -45.07 71.97 -34.82
CA ASN A 265 -45.67 72.96 -35.72
C ASN A 265 -45.03 74.30 -35.47
N VAL A 266 -44.50 74.92 -36.56
CA VAL A 266 -43.90 76.22 -36.52
C VAL A 266 -44.63 77.09 -37.54
N GLU A 267 -45.07 78.26 -37.11
CA GLU A 267 -45.68 79.23 -38.04
C GLU A 267 -44.60 79.94 -38.82
N VAL A 268 -44.68 79.84 -40.15
CA VAL A 268 -43.70 80.43 -41.07
C VAL A 268 -44.45 81.43 -42.00
N PRO A 269 -43.95 82.64 -42.22
CA PRO A 269 -44.59 83.58 -43.07
C PRO A 269 -44.58 83.06 -44.56
N THR A 270 -45.72 83.16 -45.24
CA THR A 270 -45.92 82.64 -46.60
C THR A 270 -45.35 83.58 -47.67
N GLY A 271 -44.84 84.75 -47.34
CA GLY A 271 -44.43 85.81 -48.26
C GLY A 271 -45.55 86.67 -48.75
N GLU A 272 -46.81 86.26 -48.55
CA GLU A 272 -48.00 87.05 -48.86
C GLU A 272 -48.45 87.87 -47.65
N LYS A 273 -49.05 89.03 -47.94
CA LYS A 273 -49.66 89.93 -46.94
C LYS A 273 -51.17 89.85 -47.05
N ASN A 274 -51.87 89.89 -45.87
CA ASN A 274 -53.34 90.03 -45.87
C ASN A 274 -53.77 91.47 -46.22
N TRP A 275 -55.06 91.74 -46.38
CA TRP A 275 -55.63 93.01 -46.73
C TRP A 275 -55.27 94.18 -45.78
N LEU A 276 -54.80 93.79 -44.51
CA LEU A 276 -54.31 94.72 -43.49
C LEU A 276 -52.77 94.90 -43.55
N GLY A 277 -52.09 94.35 -44.55
CA GLY A 277 -50.65 94.47 -44.69
C GLY A 277 -49.78 93.56 -43.83
N LYS A 278 -50.40 92.69 -42.95
CA LYS A 278 -49.69 91.73 -42.09
C LYS A 278 -49.32 90.45 -42.86
N PRO A 279 -48.16 89.85 -42.58
CA PRO A 279 -47.76 88.59 -43.25
C PRO A 279 -48.77 87.50 -42.98
N LYS A 280 -49.20 86.76 -44.00
CA LYS A 280 -49.94 85.49 -43.82
C LYS A 280 -49.00 84.44 -43.29
N MET A 281 -49.41 83.72 -42.16
CA MET A 281 -48.61 82.68 -41.59
C MET A 281 -49.13 81.31 -42.00
N LYS A 282 -48.20 80.42 -42.33
CA LYS A 282 -48.53 79.01 -42.63
C LYS A 282 -47.89 78.12 -41.57
N THR A 283 -48.59 77.16 -41.12
CA THR A 283 -48.05 76.17 -40.16
C THR A 283 -47.30 75.09 -40.93
N GLU A 284 -46.00 75.00 -40.68
CA GLU A 284 -45.16 73.92 -41.18
C GLU A 284 -44.71 72.97 -40.05
N LYS A 285 -44.71 71.67 -40.36
CA LYS A 285 -44.18 70.68 -39.39
C LYS A 285 -42.66 70.63 -39.64
N ARG A 286 -41.86 71.13 -38.64
CA ARG A 286 -40.43 70.99 -38.65
C ARG A 286 -39.93 69.96 -37.65
N PRO A 287 -38.94 69.13 -38.00
CA PRO A 287 -38.37 68.15 -37.10
C PRO A 287 -37.69 68.87 -35.95
N THR A 288 -37.88 68.32 -34.72
CA THR A 288 -37.14 68.76 -33.54
C THR A 288 -35.92 67.87 -33.35
N GLU A 289 -35.09 68.21 -32.39
CA GLU A 289 -33.99 67.37 -31.94
C GLU A 289 -34.44 66.13 -31.17
N ASN A 290 -35.70 66.08 -30.74
CA ASN A 290 -36.25 64.98 -29.96
C ASN A 290 -36.65 63.81 -30.87
N VAL A 291 -36.41 62.59 -30.37
CA VAL A 291 -36.77 61.35 -30.99
C VAL A 291 -37.88 60.69 -30.17
N VAL A 292 -38.95 60.24 -30.83
CA VAL A 292 -40.02 59.49 -30.21
C VAL A 292 -39.86 58.02 -30.54
N VAL A 293 -39.77 57.20 -29.51
CA VAL A 293 -39.66 55.72 -29.56
C VAL A 293 -40.91 55.16 -28.92
N SER A 294 -41.38 53.99 -29.36
CA SER A 294 -42.49 53.33 -28.71
C SER A 294 -42.14 52.90 -27.28
N GLU A 295 -43.09 52.89 -26.38
CA GLU A 295 -42.88 52.46 -24.96
C GLU A 295 -42.31 51.03 -24.91
N THR A 296 -42.73 50.16 -25.80
CA THR A 296 -42.25 48.79 -25.92
C THR A 296 -40.78 48.75 -26.33
N ASP A 297 -40.37 49.56 -27.35
CA ASP A 297 -39.01 49.63 -27.81
C ASP A 297 -38.08 50.33 -26.79
N TYR A 298 -38.57 51.34 -26.10
CA TYR A 298 -37.85 51.98 -24.99
C TYR A 298 -37.58 50.99 -23.84
N LYS A 299 -38.58 50.17 -23.44
CA LYS A 299 -38.40 49.13 -22.41
C LYS A 299 -37.35 48.12 -22.83
N LYS A 300 -37.37 47.68 -24.09
CA LYS A 300 -36.32 46.76 -24.66
C LYS A 300 -34.91 47.37 -24.61
N LEU A 301 -34.76 48.62 -25.03
CA LEU A 301 -33.47 49.34 -24.97
C LEU A 301 -32.93 49.48 -23.54
N VAL A 302 -33.80 49.82 -22.58
CA VAL A 302 -33.43 49.99 -21.18
C VAL A 302 -33.06 48.63 -20.58
N SER A 303 -33.77 47.56 -20.89
CA SER A 303 -33.43 46.21 -20.45
C SER A 303 -32.06 45.79 -21.00
N ALA A 304 -31.82 45.92 -22.31
CA ALA A 304 -30.57 45.59 -22.96
C ALA A 304 -29.38 46.40 -22.39
N ALA A 305 -29.59 47.68 -22.11
CA ALA A 305 -28.55 48.55 -21.48
C ALA A 305 -28.21 48.04 -20.05
N ARG A 306 -29.22 47.67 -19.24
CA ARG A 306 -29.00 47.14 -17.91
C ARG A 306 -28.26 45.80 -17.91
N ASP A 307 -28.64 44.94 -18.86
CA ASP A 307 -27.99 43.60 -18.99
C ASP A 307 -26.55 43.75 -19.47
N ASN A 308 -26.28 44.73 -20.34
CA ASN A 308 -24.92 45.06 -20.81
C ASN A 308 -24.05 45.62 -19.65
N GLU A 309 -24.60 46.46 -18.75
CA GLU A 309 -23.89 46.93 -17.58
C GLU A 309 -23.55 45.84 -16.59
N LYS A 310 -24.51 44.93 -16.36
CA LYS A 310 -24.27 43.75 -15.51
C LYS A 310 -23.16 42.87 -16.10
N MET A 311 -23.19 42.63 -17.41
CA MET A 311 -22.17 41.84 -18.09
C MET A 311 -20.80 42.50 -18.04
N LYS A 312 -20.71 43.83 -18.26
CA LYS A 312 -19.43 44.54 -18.10
C LYS A 312 -18.88 44.45 -16.70
N SER A 313 -19.74 44.52 -15.68
CA SER A 313 -19.35 44.35 -14.29
C SER A 313 -18.84 42.92 -14.01
N HIS A 314 -19.53 41.89 -14.52
CA HIS A 314 -19.08 40.48 -14.39
C HIS A 314 -17.76 40.22 -15.15
N LEU A 315 -17.61 40.72 -16.38
CA LEU A 315 -16.36 40.62 -17.14
C LEU A 315 -15.22 41.34 -16.44
N LYS A 316 -15.48 42.50 -15.86
CA LYS A 316 -14.46 43.27 -15.13
C LYS A 316 -14.03 42.54 -13.85
N ASN A 317 -14.94 41.86 -13.15
CA ASN A 317 -14.62 41.03 -11.99
C ASN A 317 -13.83 39.77 -12.40
N LEU A 318 -14.18 39.12 -13.50
CA LEU A 318 -13.46 37.97 -14.05
C LEU A 318 -12.06 38.35 -14.55
N LEU A 319 -11.88 39.52 -15.15
CA LEU A 319 -10.59 40.00 -15.63
C LEU A 319 -9.68 40.53 -14.51
N ASN A 320 -10.27 41.04 -13.42
CA ASN A 320 -9.52 41.52 -12.25
C ASN A 320 -9.15 40.40 -11.27
N THR A 321 -9.78 39.25 -11.33
CA THR A 321 -9.30 38.05 -10.66
C THR A 321 -8.27 37.39 -11.56
N ASP A 322 -7.00 37.48 -11.18
CA ASP A 322 -5.84 36.91 -11.88
C ASP A 322 -5.80 35.35 -11.74
N LEU A 323 -7.03 34.77 -11.67
CA LEU A 323 -7.28 33.32 -11.51
C LEU A 323 -6.63 32.49 -12.60
N ALA A 324 -6.47 33.03 -13.80
CA ALA A 324 -5.80 32.32 -14.90
C ALA A 324 -4.28 32.26 -14.68
N GLN A 325 -3.66 33.34 -14.18
CA GLN A 325 -2.25 33.36 -13.83
C GLN A 325 -1.97 32.56 -12.58
N GLU A 326 -2.81 32.68 -11.56
CA GLU A 326 -2.73 31.92 -10.31
C GLU A 326 -2.91 30.40 -10.55
N ASN A 327 -3.86 29.99 -11.37
CA ASN A 327 -3.99 28.58 -11.80
C ASN A 327 -2.77 28.08 -12.61
N LYS A 328 -2.19 28.93 -13.44
CA LYS A 328 -0.97 28.56 -14.20
C LYS A 328 0.22 28.43 -13.26
N LYS A 329 0.33 29.29 -12.26
CA LYS A 329 1.36 29.23 -11.22
C LYS A 329 1.19 28.00 -10.34
N LEU A 330 -0.01 27.75 -9.82
CA LEU A 330 -0.33 26.55 -9.00
C LEU A 330 -0.14 25.24 -9.75
N LYS A 331 -0.49 25.17 -11.05
CA LYS A 331 -0.20 24.01 -11.89
C LYS A 331 1.30 23.76 -12.06
N TYR A 332 2.09 24.83 -12.18
CA TYR A 332 3.54 24.70 -12.25
C TYR A 332 4.14 24.26 -10.92
N GLU A 333 3.72 24.86 -9.81
CA GLU A 333 4.16 24.50 -8.44
C GLU A 333 3.77 23.05 -8.11
N ASN A 334 2.56 22.61 -8.44
CA ASN A 334 2.14 21.22 -8.31
C ASN A 334 3.01 20.27 -9.14
N LYS A 335 3.32 20.62 -10.39
CA LYS A 335 4.18 19.78 -11.22
C LYS A 335 5.57 19.63 -10.60
N VAL A 336 6.18 20.71 -10.12
CA VAL A 336 7.48 20.68 -9.44
C VAL A 336 7.41 19.84 -8.18
N ALA A 337 6.36 19.99 -7.37
CA ALA A 337 6.15 19.20 -6.16
C ALA A 337 6.00 17.69 -6.47
N TYR A 338 5.29 17.33 -7.55
CA TYR A 338 5.18 15.93 -8.00
C TYR A 338 6.52 15.35 -8.48
N ASP A 339 7.32 16.14 -9.21
CA ASP A 339 8.64 15.71 -9.68
C ASP A 339 9.60 15.51 -8.49
N ASP A 340 9.57 16.39 -7.49
CA ASP A 340 10.36 16.25 -6.27
C ASP A 340 9.89 15.07 -5.41
N LEU A 341 8.59 14.89 -5.24
CA LEU A 341 8.03 13.72 -4.55
C LEU A 341 8.48 12.41 -5.23
N SER A 342 8.47 12.37 -6.56
CA SER A 342 8.94 11.21 -7.32
C SER A 342 10.42 10.89 -7.07
N LYS A 343 11.28 11.92 -6.95
CA LYS A 343 12.69 11.76 -6.61
C LYS A 343 12.87 11.22 -5.17
N PHE A 344 12.19 11.83 -4.20
CA PHE A 344 12.23 11.37 -2.81
C PHE A 344 11.74 9.93 -2.66
N MET A 345 10.70 9.55 -3.41
CA MET A 345 10.22 8.16 -3.42
C MET A 345 11.25 7.19 -4.01
N ALA A 346 12.01 7.61 -5.03
CA ALA A 346 13.08 6.79 -5.61
C ALA A 346 14.26 6.63 -4.64
N GLU A 347 14.68 7.72 -3.95
CA GLU A 347 15.71 7.68 -2.91
C GLU A 347 15.30 6.83 -1.71
N ASN A 348 14.07 6.97 -1.23
CA ASN A 348 13.56 6.13 -0.15
C ASN A 348 13.58 4.64 -0.50
N ARG A 349 13.18 4.27 -1.74
CA ARG A 349 13.28 2.87 -2.19
C ARG A 349 14.71 2.36 -2.22
N ALA A 350 15.67 3.21 -2.64
CA ALA A 350 17.09 2.85 -2.63
C ALA A 350 17.61 2.62 -1.21
N LEU A 351 17.29 3.53 -0.28
CA LEU A 351 17.66 3.43 1.14
C LEU A 351 16.99 2.22 1.83
N GLU A 352 15.74 1.92 1.51
CA GLU A 352 15.07 0.73 2.04
C GLU A 352 15.70 -0.56 1.52
N LYS A 353 16.14 -0.58 0.26
CA LYS A 353 16.88 -1.70 -0.31
C LYS A 353 18.20 -1.89 0.44
N GLU A 354 18.96 -0.83 0.64
CA GLU A 354 20.23 -0.85 1.38
C GLU A 354 20.03 -1.30 2.84
N ASN A 355 19.01 -0.78 3.53
CA ASN A 355 18.67 -1.21 4.89
C ASN A 355 18.29 -2.71 4.97
N ARG A 356 17.62 -3.25 3.97
CA ARG A 356 17.33 -4.69 3.89
C ARG A 356 18.62 -5.51 3.70
N GLU A 357 19.50 -5.08 2.81
CA GLU A 357 20.81 -5.71 2.60
C GLU A 357 21.66 -5.71 3.86
N LEU A 358 21.76 -4.56 4.54
CA LEU A 358 22.48 -4.43 5.80
C LEU A 358 21.87 -5.29 6.91
N SER A 359 20.55 -5.36 7.00
CA SER A 359 19.84 -6.21 7.96
C SER A 359 20.12 -7.69 7.73
N TRP A 360 20.17 -8.11 6.46
CA TRP A 360 20.56 -9.48 6.11
C TRP A 360 22.01 -9.77 6.50
N GLN A 361 22.97 -8.88 6.16
CA GLN A 361 24.38 -9.03 6.55
C GLN A 361 24.55 -9.12 8.07
N ILE A 362 23.79 -8.30 8.82
CA ILE A 362 23.77 -8.36 10.29
C ILE A 362 23.24 -9.71 10.79
N SER A 363 22.24 -10.28 10.14
CA SER A 363 21.70 -11.60 10.48
C SER A 363 22.72 -12.71 10.22
N ASP A 364 23.34 -12.71 9.06
CA ASP A 364 24.35 -13.66 8.66
C ASP A 364 25.59 -13.60 9.59
N LEU A 365 26.07 -12.40 9.88
CA LEU A 365 27.15 -12.21 10.83
C LEU A 365 26.80 -12.69 12.25
N LYS A 366 25.54 -12.52 12.67
CA LYS A 366 25.07 -13.06 13.97
C LYS A 366 25.06 -14.56 14.00
N ASP A 367 24.70 -15.22 12.91
CA ASP A 367 24.71 -16.67 12.78
C ASP A 367 26.15 -17.19 12.78
N HIS A 368 27.07 -16.58 12.03
CA HIS A 368 28.50 -16.88 12.08
C HIS A 368 29.10 -16.72 13.49
N ILE A 369 28.76 -15.62 14.18
CA ILE A 369 29.19 -15.41 15.58
C ILE A 369 28.63 -16.52 16.50
N SER A 370 27.40 -16.97 16.27
CA SER A 370 26.80 -18.06 17.04
C SER A 370 27.55 -19.38 16.83
N ASP A 371 27.90 -19.68 15.57
CA ASP A 371 28.66 -20.89 15.22
C ASP A 371 30.08 -20.83 15.81
N LEU A 372 30.80 -19.73 15.66
CA LEU A 372 32.12 -19.54 16.29
C LEU A 372 32.08 -19.68 17.81
N LYS A 373 31.04 -19.16 18.47
CA LYS A 373 30.85 -19.36 19.91
C LYS A 373 30.62 -20.83 20.27
N GLN A 374 29.95 -21.57 19.42
CA GLN A 374 29.76 -23.01 19.61
C GLN A 374 31.09 -23.76 19.43
N ASP A 375 31.87 -23.43 18.40
CA ASP A 375 33.22 -24.02 18.18
C ASP A 375 34.13 -23.77 19.36
N VAL A 376 34.11 -22.55 19.90
CA VAL A 376 34.87 -22.24 21.12
C VAL A 376 34.44 -23.12 22.31
N ARG A 377 33.12 -23.41 22.45
CA ARG A 377 32.65 -24.32 23.50
C ARG A 377 33.11 -25.76 23.28
N LEU A 378 33.10 -26.22 22.03
CA LEU A 378 33.59 -27.56 21.69
C LEU A 378 35.09 -27.69 21.96
N ILE A 379 35.90 -26.70 21.54
CA ILE A 379 37.33 -26.65 21.83
C ILE A 379 37.58 -26.64 23.33
N TYR A 380 36.82 -25.85 24.10
CA TYR A 380 36.94 -25.83 25.55
C TYR A 380 36.64 -27.21 26.18
N GLN A 381 35.59 -27.88 25.77
CA GLN A 381 35.23 -29.22 26.29
C GLN A 381 36.30 -30.26 25.90
N SER A 382 36.73 -30.28 24.64
CA SER A 382 37.78 -31.19 24.16
C SER A 382 39.10 -30.98 24.87
N ALA A 383 39.49 -29.73 25.10
CA ALA A 383 40.72 -29.43 25.87
C ALA A 383 40.59 -29.88 27.35
N LYS A 384 39.38 -29.70 27.93
CA LYS A 384 39.09 -30.13 29.29
C LYS A 384 39.17 -31.66 29.42
N GLU A 385 38.58 -32.42 28.50
CA GLU A 385 38.65 -33.89 28.44
C GLU A 385 40.05 -34.38 28.21
N PHE A 386 40.74 -33.86 27.19
CA PHE A 386 42.13 -34.24 26.87
C PHE A 386 43.11 -34.08 28.06
N LEU A 387 43.01 -32.94 28.77
CA LEU A 387 43.87 -32.68 29.92
C LEU A 387 43.44 -33.55 31.11
N ARG A 388 42.17 -33.88 31.25
CA ARG A 388 41.65 -34.77 32.31
C ARG A 388 42.15 -36.19 32.15
N GLU A 389 42.20 -36.73 30.93
CA GLU A 389 42.72 -38.06 30.63
C GLU A 389 44.25 -38.21 30.92
N ARG A 390 44.98 -37.10 30.84
CA ARG A 390 46.45 -37.09 31.04
C ARG A 390 46.89 -36.66 32.43
N THR A 391 46.00 -36.58 33.38
CA THR A 391 46.31 -36.21 34.77
C THR A 391 45.86 -37.30 35.74
N ASP A 392 46.77 -37.72 36.64
CA ASP A 392 46.60 -38.80 37.57
C ASP A 392 45.63 -38.49 38.72
N SER A 393 45.38 -37.21 39.00
CA SER A 393 44.46 -36.78 40.06
C SER A 393 43.64 -35.55 39.68
N LEU A 394 42.48 -35.39 40.33
CA LEU A 394 41.60 -34.23 40.15
C LEU A 394 42.27 -32.92 40.52
N LYS A 395 43.19 -32.93 41.50
CA LYS A 395 43.96 -31.75 41.94
C LYS A 395 44.99 -31.34 40.88
N ALA A 396 45.71 -32.32 40.31
CA ALA A 396 46.68 -32.09 39.22
C ALA A 396 45.93 -31.55 37.97
N PHE A 397 44.78 -32.16 37.61
CA PHE A 397 43.96 -31.66 36.51
C PHE A 397 43.54 -30.20 36.72
N LYS A 398 42.99 -29.83 37.87
CA LYS A 398 42.56 -28.45 38.13
C LYS A 398 43.70 -27.44 37.96
N ASN A 399 44.90 -27.76 38.40
CA ASN A 399 46.06 -26.90 38.30
C ASN A 399 46.53 -26.74 36.83
N VAL A 400 46.63 -27.85 36.08
CA VAL A 400 47.04 -27.87 34.67
C VAL A 400 46.00 -27.14 33.81
N PHE A 401 44.71 -27.42 34.06
CA PHE A 401 43.65 -26.77 33.29
C PHE A 401 43.53 -25.27 33.55
N LYS A 402 43.72 -24.83 34.80
CA LYS A 402 43.81 -23.40 35.13
C LYS A 402 44.96 -22.74 34.39
N GLY A 403 46.17 -23.33 34.44
CA GLY A 403 47.33 -22.79 33.70
C GLY A 403 47.12 -22.74 32.19
N PHE A 404 46.37 -23.70 31.62
CA PHE A 404 45.97 -23.67 30.20
C PHE A 404 45.03 -22.49 29.89
N VAL A 405 44.00 -22.28 30.72
CA VAL A 405 43.05 -21.15 30.55
C VAL A 405 43.75 -19.82 30.66
N ASP A 406 44.68 -19.66 31.64
CA ASP A 406 45.48 -18.44 31.80
C ASP A 406 46.35 -18.15 30.57
N LYS A 407 47.02 -19.18 30.00
CA LYS A 407 47.78 -19.05 28.75
C LYS A 407 46.90 -18.64 27.55
N VAL A 408 45.69 -19.18 27.41
CA VAL A 408 44.78 -18.78 26.35
C VAL A 408 44.39 -17.32 26.52
N LYS A 409 44.12 -16.88 27.76
CA LYS A 409 43.80 -15.49 28.06
C LYS A 409 44.92 -14.56 27.70
N ASP A 410 46.20 -14.87 28.12
CA ASP A 410 47.39 -14.05 27.84
C ASP A 410 47.61 -13.89 26.32
N LYS A 411 47.48 -15.01 25.57
CA LYS A 411 47.63 -14.96 24.11
C LYS A 411 46.51 -14.14 23.43
N THR A 412 45.29 -14.20 23.94
CA THR A 412 44.20 -13.39 23.39
C THR A 412 44.44 -11.91 23.67
N THR A 413 44.86 -11.55 24.88
CA THR A 413 45.19 -10.16 25.24
C THR A 413 46.33 -9.62 24.37
N GLN A 414 47.38 -10.42 24.12
CA GLN A 414 48.48 -10.04 23.23
C GLN A 414 48.00 -9.83 21.79
N PHE A 415 47.09 -10.66 21.30
CA PHE A 415 46.50 -10.51 19.96
C PHE A 415 45.65 -9.26 19.87
N GLU A 416 44.78 -8.99 20.87
CA GLU A 416 43.94 -7.78 20.94
C GLU A 416 44.81 -6.50 20.96
N GLN A 417 45.90 -6.48 21.75
CA GLN A 417 46.82 -5.34 21.77
C GLN A 417 47.54 -5.14 20.44
N LYS A 418 48.00 -6.23 19.79
CA LYS A 418 48.66 -6.17 18.50
C LYS A 418 47.78 -5.61 17.36
N HIS A 419 46.47 -5.82 17.44
CA HIS A 419 45.52 -5.44 16.40
C HIS A 419 44.62 -4.27 16.80
N ASP A 420 44.89 -3.60 17.92
CA ASP A 420 44.12 -2.44 18.46
C ASP A 420 42.62 -2.68 18.54
N LEU A 421 42.25 -3.90 18.96
CA LEU A 421 40.83 -4.34 18.98
C LEU A 421 40.05 -3.94 20.23
N GLY A 422 40.68 -3.22 21.16
CA GLY A 422 40.09 -2.89 22.47
C GLY A 422 39.89 -4.13 23.36
N ALA A 423 39.86 -3.95 24.68
CA ALA A 423 39.65 -5.07 25.62
C ALA A 423 38.25 -5.65 25.49
N LYS A 424 38.10 -6.76 24.78
CA LYS A 424 36.83 -7.54 24.70
C LYS A 424 36.93 -8.77 25.60
N VAL A 425 35.85 -9.08 26.31
CA VAL A 425 35.80 -10.30 27.13
C VAL A 425 35.92 -11.52 26.22
N ASN A 426 37.02 -12.25 26.32
CA ASN A 426 37.31 -13.47 25.59
C ASN A 426 36.16 -14.51 25.76
N GLU A 427 35.64 -15.04 24.67
CA GLU A 427 34.56 -16.04 24.71
C GLU A 427 34.96 -17.32 25.43
N PHE A 428 36.21 -17.75 25.31
CA PHE A 428 36.75 -18.89 26.03
C PHE A 428 36.71 -18.67 27.55
N GLU A 429 37.07 -17.47 28.02
CA GLU A 429 37.00 -17.07 29.44
C GLU A 429 35.54 -17.04 29.94
N LYS A 430 34.60 -16.58 29.10
CA LYS A 430 33.15 -16.62 29.43
C LYS A 430 32.69 -18.05 29.62
N VAL A 431 33.02 -18.95 28.70
CA VAL A 431 32.69 -20.36 28.79
C VAL A 431 33.28 -20.99 30.06
N HIS A 432 34.55 -20.68 30.39
CA HIS A 432 35.19 -21.14 31.61
C HIS A 432 34.45 -20.65 32.87
N LYS A 433 34.14 -19.37 32.95
CA LYS A 433 33.37 -18.81 34.09
C LYS A 433 31.97 -19.42 34.22
N GLN A 434 31.30 -19.71 33.12
CA GLN A 434 29.99 -20.38 33.14
C GLN A 434 30.09 -21.82 33.65
N GLU A 435 31.10 -22.57 33.22
CA GLU A 435 31.33 -23.93 33.70
C GLU A 435 31.71 -23.99 35.19
N LEU A 436 32.54 -23.09 35.67
CA LEU A 436 32.84 -22.97 37.11
C LEU A 436 31.59 -22.71 37.96
N ARG A 437 30.68 -21.80 37.48
CA ARG A 437 29.43 -21.54 38.17
C ARG A 437 28.52 -22.79 38.22
N LYS A 438 28.46 -23.56 37.12
CA LYS A 438 27.69 -24.81 37.08
C LYS A 438 28.28 -25.88 38.04
N GLU A 439 29.59 -25.97 38.17
CA GLU A 439 30.26 -26.88 39.10
C GLU A 439 30.01 -26.49 40.57
N GLN A 440 30.03 -25.18 40.89
CA GLN A 440 29.71 -24.65 42.22
C GLN A 440 28.27 -24.95 42.62
N ASN A 441 27.29 -24.70 41.68
CA ASN A 441 25.89 -24.98 41.98
C ASN A 441 25.60 -26.48 42.17
N ARG A 442 26.28 -27.37 41.42
CA ARG A 442 26.18 -28.82 41.62
C ARG A 442 26.83 -29.30 42.93
N GLY A 443 27.76 -28.52 43.46
CA GLY A 443 28.40 -28.79 44.78
C GLY A 443 27.53 -28.33 45.96
N MET A 444 26.57 -27.43 45.76
CA MET A 444 25.62 -26.98 46.79
C MET A 444 24.35 -27.84 46.86
N GLU A 445 24.07 -28.64 45.83
CA GLU A 445 22.92 -29.56 45.78
C GLU A 445 23.27 -30.97 46.29
N ARG A 446 24.49 -31.21 46.80
CA ARG A 446 24.96 -32.43 47.48
C ARG A 446 25.29 -32.14 48.93
#